data_bb24253be17288f9390e849f0687d6b6
#
_entry.id   bb24253be17288f9390e849f0687d6b6
#
_cell.length_a   1.000
_cell.length_b   1.000
_cell.length_c   1.000
_cell.angle_alpha   90.00
_cell.angle_beta   90.00
_cell.angle_gamma   90.00
#
_symmetry.space_group_name_H-M   'P 1'
#
loop_
_entity.id
_entity.type
_entity.pdbx_description
1 polymer ?
#
loop_
_entity_poly.entity_id
_entity_poly.type
_entity_poly.pdbx_seq_one_letter_code
_entity_poly.pdbx_strand_id
1 'polypeptide(L)'
;MATAEQLIAIKGAAVASLPPTATVLEAAQLMNDRHIGSVLVIDQDRLVGIFTERDVMRRIVAEERSAATTQLEDVMTRQVACAALHTRLDEIRAVMRRRRIRHIPVLEGRRVAGMISIGDLNKADHDGQAETIKYLEQFMSVT
;
A
#
# COMPACT_ATOMS: atom_id res chain seq x y z
N MET A 1 -8.61 -13.65 17.29
CA MET A 1 -7.53 -13.31 16.35
C MET A 1 -7.82 -11.97 15.71
N ALA A 2 -6.78 -11.20 15.49
CA ALA A 2 -6.93 -9.86 14.95
C ALA A 2 -7.40 -9.87 13.49
N THR A 3 -8.24 -8.89 13.17
CA THR A 3 -8.84 -8.73 11.85
C THR A 3 -8.42 -7.40 11.21
N ALA A 4 -8.68 -7.29 9.91
CA ALA A 4 -8.45 -6.04 9.18
C ALA A 4 -9.17 -4.86 9.83
N GLU A 5 -10.42 -5.05 10.24
CA GLU A 5 -11.21 -4.00 10.89
C GLU A 5 -10.53 -3.49 12.16
N GLN A 6 -10.02 -4.40 13.00
CA GLN A 6 -9.34 -4.01 14.23
C GLN A 6 -8.06 -3.23 13.96
N LEU A 7 -7.28 -3.64 12.98
CA LEU A 7 -6.05 -2.93 12.62
C LEU A 7 -6.35 -1.54 12.05
N ILE A 8 -7.35 -1.41 11.19
CA ILE A 8 -7.76 -0.13 10.62
C ILE A 8 -8.27 0.81 11.72
N ALA A 9 -8.99 0.28 12.71
CA ALA A 9 -9.46 1.09 13.85
C ALA A 9 -8.28 1.71 14.61
N ILE A 10 -7.16 1.03 14.67
CA ILE A 10 -5.96 1.52 15.35
C ILE A 10 -5.17 2.49 14.47
N LYS A 11 -4.89 2.11 13.22
CA LYS A 11 -4.04 2.92 12.34
C LYS A 11 -4.78 4.08 11.66
N GLY A 12 -6.08 3.96 11.53
CA GLY A 12 -6.90 4.92 10.80
C GLY A 12 -7.28 4.43 9.41
N ALA A 13 -8.39 4.96 8.91
CA ALA A 13 -8.99 4.57 7.64
C ALA A 13 -8.54 5.44 6.45
N ALA A 14 -7.72 6.46 6.70
CA ALA A 14 -7.26 7.36 5.64
C ALA A 14 -6.42 6.60 4.62
N VAL A 15 -6.74 6.79 3.33
CA VAL A 15 -5.99 6.21 2.23
C VAL A 15 -5.63 7.29 1.23
N ALA A 16 -4.47 7.13 0.59
CA ALA A 16 -4.09 8.00 -0.51
C ALA A 16 -4.69 7.44 -1.80
N SER A 17 -5.42 8.25 -2.53
CA SER A 17 -6.04 7.84 -3.78
C SER A 17 -5.97 8.93 -4.82
N LEU A 18 -6.00 8.52 -6.08
CA LEU A 18 -6.02 9.40 -7.24
C LEU A 18 -6.98 8.84 -8.28
N PRO A 19 -7.53 9.69 -9.16
CA PRO A 19 -8.35 9.20 -10.26
C PRO A 19 -7.50 8.52 -11.34
N PRO A 20 -8.12 7.69 -12.21
CA PRO A 20 -7.36 7.02 -13.28
C PRO A 20 -6.70 7.96 -14.28
N THR A 21 -7.21 9.18 -14.41
CA THR A 21 -6.64 10.20 -15.31
C THR A 21 -5.44 10.94 -14.72
N ALA A 22 -5.15 10.76 -13.43
CA ALA A 22 -3.96 11.35 -12.81
C ALA A 22 -2.70 10.79 -13.44
N THR A 23 -1.62 11.57 -13.43
CA THR A 23 -0.35 11.14 -14.00
C THR A 23 0.46 10.33 -12.99
N VAL A 24 1.40 9.55 -13.52
CA VAL A 24 2.37 8.84 -12.68
C VAL A 24 3.17 9.83 -11.83
N LEU A 25 3.51 11.00 -12.38
CA LEU A 25 4.23 12.03 -11.63
C LEU A 25 3.44 12.49 -10.40
N GLU A 26 2.14 12.73 -10.57
CA GLU A 26 1.28 13.09 -9.43
C GLU A 26 1.26 11.99 -8.36
N ALA A 27 1.20 10.73 -8.79
CA ALA A 27 1.24 9.60 -7.86
C ALA A 27 2.58 9.51 -7.12
N ALA A 28 3.68 9.67 -7.86
CA ALA A 28 5.02 9.65 -7.27
C ALA A 28 5.21 10.79 -6.27
N GLN A 29 4.74 11.99 -6.59
CA GLN A 29 4.80 13.14 -5.70
C GLN A 29 3.99 12.91 -4.43
N LEU A 30 2.78 12.35 -4.57
CA LEU A 30 1.93 12.05 -3.42
C LEU A 30 2.57 11.00 -2.50
N MET A 31 3.13 9.95 -3.08
CA MET A 31 3.83 8.92 -2.30
C MET A 31 5.04 9.50 -1.57
N ASN A 32 5.80 10.33 -2.25
CA ASN A 32 6.98 10.96 -1.68
C ASN A 32 6.62 11.93 -0.55
N ASP A 33 5.60 12.74 -0.74
CA ASP A 33 5.16 13.73 0.26
C ASP A 33 4.62 13.07 1.52
N ARG A 34 3.94 11.96 1.39
CA ARG A 34 3.33 11.24 2.52
C ARG A 34 4.17 10.10 3.06
N HIS A 35 5.33 9.84 2.48
CA HIS A 35 6.22 8.72 2.86
C HIS A 35 5.48 7.38 2.82
N ILE A 36 4.74 7.14 1.75
CA ILE A 36 3.99 5.90 1.51
C ILE A 36 4.43 5.25 0.21
N GLY A 37 4.19 3.94 0.09
CA GLY A 37 4.65 3.14 -1.04
C GLY A 37 3.58 2.78 -2.06
N SER A 38 2.36 3.26 -1.89
CA SER A 38 1.29 2.96 -2.83
C SER A 38 0.20 4.02 -2.82
N VAL A 39 -0.51 4.13 -3.94
CA VAL A 39 -1.74 4.90 -4.03
C VAL A 39 -2.82 4.02 -4.64
N LEU A 40 -4.04 4.19 -4.17
CA LEU A 40 -5.19 3.54 -4.78
C LEU A 40 -5.71 4.38 -5.93
N VAL A 41 -6.18 3.73 -6.97
CA VAL A 41 -6.83 4.41 -8.08
C VAL A 41 -8.32 4.17 -7.94
N ILE A 42 -9.05 5.25 -7.71
CA ILE A 42 -10.49 5.21 -7.42
C ILE A 42 -11.22 6.06 -8.45
N ASP A 43 -12.26 5.49 -9.05
CA ASP A 43 -13.11 6.14 -10.01
C ASP A 43 -14.57 5.99 -9.59
N GLN A 44 -15.26 7.11 -9.36
CA GLN A 44 -16.66 7.12 -8.92
C GLN A 44 -16.88 6.23 -7.69
N ASP A 45 -16.09 6.44 -6.65
CA ASP A 45 -16.11 5.70 -5.38
C ASP A 45 -15.79 4.21 -5.50
N ARG A 46 -15.28 3.75 -6.65
CA ARG A 46 -14.90 2.35 -6.85
C ARG A 46 -13.40 2.22 -7.00
N LEU A 47 -12.85 1.23 -6.34
CA LEU A 47 -11.45 0.86 -6.54
C LEU A 47 -11.30 0.25 -7.95
N VAL A 48 -10.47 0.87 -8.78
CA VAL A 48 -10.21 0.38 -10.14
C VAL A 48 -8.78 -0.09 -10.34
N GLY A 49 -7.88 0.26 -9.44
CA GLY A 49 -6.48 -0.17 -9.53
C GLY A 49 -5.65 0.25 -8.34
N ILE A 50 -4.41 -0.20 -8.36
CA ILE A 50 -3.38 0.20 -7.39
C ILE A 50 -2.11 0.53 -8.16
N PHE A 51 -1.38 1.53 -7.68
CA PHE A 51 -0.10 1.91 -8.25
C PHE A 51 0.92 2.06 -7.13
N THR A 52 2.06 1.38 -7.25
CA THR A 52 3.06 1.30 -6.19
C THR A 52 4.39 1.88 -6.63
N GLU A 53 5.28 2.14 -5.65
CA GLU A 53 6.65 2.57 -5.95
C GLU A 53 7.40 1.54 -6.79
N ARG A 54 7.10 0.26 -6.64
CA ARG A 54 7.67 -0.79 -7.48
C ARG A 54 7.20 -0.65 -8.93
N ASP A 55 5.95 -0.25 -9.15
CA ASP A 55 5.42 0.02 -10.47
C ASP A 55 6.13 1.20 -11.14
N VAL A 56 6.52 2.22 -10.38
CA VAL A 56 7.32 3.33 -10.91
C VAL A 56 8.61 2.79 -11.51
N MET A 57 9.31 1.94 -10.78
CA MET A 57 10.55 1.35 -11.28
C MET A 57 10.32 0.45 -12.49
N ARG A 58 9.36 -0.47 -12.40
CA ARG A 58 9.19 -1.52 -13.41
C ARG A 58 8.45 -1.08 -14.65
N ARG A 59 7.47 -0.22 -14.50
CA ARG A 59 6.57 0.15 -15.60
C ARG A 59 6.85 1.53 -16.18
N ILE A 60 7.59 2.35 -15.48
CA ILE A 60 7.91 3.70 -15.92
C ILE A 60 9.39 3.83 -16.22
N VAL A 61 10.27 3.69 -15.22
CA VAL A 61 11.72 3.89 -15.40
C VAL A 61 12.30 2.83 -16.34
N ALA A 62 12.03 1.55 -16.07
CA ALA A 62 12.57 0.44 -16.87
C ALA A 62 12.01 0.43 -18.30
N GLU A 63 10.81 0.95 -18.52
CA GLU A 63 10.18 1.02 -19.83
C GLU A 63 10.41 2.37 -20.53
N GLU A 64 11.22 3.23 -19.93
CA GLU A 64 11.54 4.57 -20.46
C GLU A 64 10.30 5.42 -20.77
N ARG A 65 9.26 5.31 -19.94
CA ARG A 65 8.05 6.12 -20.07
C ARG A 65 8.21 7.44 -19.34
N SER A 66 7.51 8.45 -19.80
CA SER A 66 7.45 9.75 -19.12
C SER A 66 6.45 9.72 -17.98
N ALA A 67 6.92 9.97 -16.75
CA ALA A 67 6.02 10.07 -15.60
C ALA A 67 5.03 11.23 -15.75
N ALA A 68 5.46 12.33 -16.34
CA ALA A 68 4.64 13.53 -16.48
C ALA A 68 3.48 13.37 -17.46
N THR A 69 3.59 12.45 -18.43
CA THR A 69 2.59 12.29 -19.49
C THR A 69 1.87 10.94 -19.46
N THR A 70 2.30 10.00 -18.62
CA THR A 70 1.65 8.70 -18.50
C THR A 70 0.55 8.76 -17.44
N GLN A 71 -0.68 8.36 -17.81
CA GLN A 71 -1.80 8.30 -16.88
C GLN A 71 -1.79 6.98 -16.11
N LEU A 72 -2.30 7.01 -14.88
CA LEU A 72 -2.34 5.82 -14.03
C LEU A 72 -3.15 4.69 -14.66
N GLU A 73 -4.23 4.99 -15.36
CA GLU A 73 -5.06 3.98 -16.01
C GLU A 73 -4.31 3.12 -17.02
N ASP A 74 -3.21 3.65 -17.59
CA ASP A 74 -2.40 2.94 -18.59
C ASP A 74 -1.39 1.99 -17.97
N VAL A 75 -1.04 2.17 -16.70
CA VAL A 75 0.06 1.44 -16.06
C VAL A 75 -0.30 0.83 -14.70
N MET A 76 -1.45 1.14 -14.15
CA MET A 76 -1.87 0.60 -12.84
C MET A 76 -2.12 -0.90 -12.90
N THR A 77 -2.03 -1.55 -11.73
CA THR A 77 -2.47 -2.94 -11.58
C THR A 77 -3.97 -2.94 -11.40
N ARG A 78 -4.69 -3.66 -12.26
CA ARG A 78 -6.16 -3.72 -12.24
C ARG A 78 -6.71 -4.87 -11.40
N GLN A 79 -5.99 -6.00 -11.37
CA GLN A 79 -6.38 -7.14 -10.55
C GLN A 79 -5.79 -6.98 -9.16
N VAL A 80 -6.51 -6.22 -8.32
CA VAL A 80 -6.04 -5.88 -6.99
C VAL A 80 -6.52 -6.93 -5.99
N ALA A 81 -5.59 -7.53 -5.25
CA ALA A 81 -5.94 -8.39 -4.12
C ALA A 81 -6.49 -7.51 -3.00
N CYS A 82 -7.70 -7.81 -2.54
CA CYS A 82 -8.39 -7.04 -1.51
C CYS A 82 -8.75 -7.94 -0.33
N ALA A 83 -8.94 -7.31 0.83
CA ALA A 83 -9.45 -7.99 2.02
C ALA A 83 -10.80 -7.38 2.41
N ALA A 84 -11.56 -8.10 3.21
CA ALA A 84 -12.77 -7.59 3.83
C ALA A 84 -12.48 -7.18 5.28
N LEU A 85 -13.40 -6.47 5.92
CA LEU A 85 -13.22 -6.04 7.30
C LEU A 85 -12.98 -7.22 8.25
N HIS A 86 -13.66 -8.34 8.01
CA HIS A 86 -13.56 -9.53 8.86
C HIS A 86 -12.37 -10.43 8.53
N THR A 87 -11.61 -10.11 7.48
CA THR A 87 -10.45 -10.92 7.10
C THR A 87 -9.39 -10.86 8.19
N ARG A 88 -8.85 -12.00 8.58
CA ARG A 88 -7.83 -12.07 9.62
C ARG A 88 -6.48 -11.60 9.10
N LEU A 89 -5.70 -11.01 9.98
CA LEU A 89 -4.39 -10.49 9.60
C LEU A 89 -3.43 -11.58 9.13
N ASP A 90 -3.52 -12.79 9.69
CA ASP A 90 -2.69 -13.91 9.23
C ASP A 90 -3.02 -14.33 7.79
N GLU A 91 -4.29 -14.25 7.40
CA GLU A 91 -4.70 -14.51 6.02
C GLU A 91 -4.14 -13.43 5.07
N ILE A 92 -4.19 -12.17 5.49
CA ILE A 92 -3.64 -11.06 4.70
C ILE A 92 -2.13 -11.26 4.51
N ARG A 93 -1.43 -11.60 5.58
CA ARG A 93 0.02 -11.86 5.52
C ARG A 93 0.35 -13.00 4.56
N ALA A 94 -0.44 -14.06 4.57
CA ALA A 94 -0.26 -15.21 3.69
C ALA A 94 -0.42 -14.81 2.21
N VAL A 95 -1.42 -13.99 1.90
CA VAL A 95 -1.63 -13.48 0.54
C VAL A 95 -0.49 -12.58 0.09
N MET A 96 -0.03 -11.68 0.96
CA MET A 96 1.11 -10.82 0.66
C MET A 96 2.36 -11.63 0.30
N ARG A 97 2.63 -12.69 1.08
CA ARG A 97 3.79 -13.56 0.86
C ARG A 97 3.67 -14.32 -0.46
N ARG A 98 2.52 -14.92 -0.71
CA ARG A 98 2.30 -15.73 -1.90
C ARG A 98 2.33 -14.89 -3.18
N ARG A 99 1.73 -13.71 -3.15
CA ARG A 99 1.65 -12.82 -4.31
C ARG A 99 2.81 -11.83 -4.40
N ARG A 100 3.68 -11.79 -3.40
CA ARG A 100 4.82 -10.86 -3.31
C ARG A 100 4.37 -9.42 -3.43
N ILE A 101 3.30 -9.09 -2.72
CA ILE A 101 2.77 -7.74 -2.62
C ILE A 101 2.88 -7.24 -1.17
N ARG A 102 2.93 -5.93 -0.99
CA ARG A 102 3.14 -5.31 0.31
C ARG A 102 1.98 -4.45 0.77
N HIS A 103 0.95 -4.33 -0.03
CA HIS A 103 -0.19 -3.47 0.24
C HIS A 103 -1.46 -4.20 -0.17
N ILE A 104 -2.46 -4.21 0.72
CA ILE A 104 -3.76 -4.80 0.44
C ILE A 104 -4.82 -3.81 0.88
N PRO A 105 -5.68 -3.32 -0.05
CA PRO A 105 -6.82 -2.50 0.34
C PRO A 105 -7.89 -3.35 1.01
N VAL A 106 -8.56 -2.75 1.99
CA VAL A 106 -9.67 -3.38 2.70
C VAL A 106 -10.95 -2.74 2.19
N LEU A 107 -11.89 -3.58 1.75
CA LEU A 107 -13.15 -3.11 1.19
C LEU A 107 -14.31 -3.45 2.11
N GLU A 108 -15.27 -2.55 2.17
CA GLU A 108 -16.60 -2.79 2.72
C GLU A 108 -17.58 -2.65 1.56
N GLY A 109 -18.05 -3.77 1.04
CA GLY A 109 -18.75 -3.78 -0.23
C GLY A 109 -17.81 -3.36 -1.36
N ARG A 110 -18.13 -2.25 -2.05
CA ARG A 110 -17.30 -1.70 -3.13
C ARG A 110 -16.48 -0.49 -2.68
N ARG A 111 -16.67 -0.05 -1.44
CA ARG A 111 -15.99 1.13 -0.90
C ARG A 111 -14.70 0.71 -0.20
N VAL A 112 -13.68 1.55 -0.32
CA VAL A 112 -12.43 1.33 0.38
C VAL A 112 -12.60 1.74 1.83
N ALA A 113 -12.41 0.79 2.75
CA ALA A 113 -12.46 1.02 4.19
C ALA A 113 -11.09 1.38 4.76
N GLY A 114 -10.02 1.02 4.09
CA GLY A 114 -8.66 1.32 4.53
C GLY A 114 -7.62 0.59 3.70
N MET A 115 -6.36 0.73 4.11
CA MET A 115 -5.22 0.09 3.47
C MET A 115 -4.36 -0.57 4.54
N ILE A 116 -3.91 -1.78 4.30
CA ILE A 116 -2.99 -2.48 5.18
C ILE A 116 -1.70 -2.76 4.42
N SER A 117 -0.57 -2.30 4.97
CA SER A 117 0.76 -2.56 4.44
C SER A 117 1.46 -3.66 5.24
N ILE A 118 2.53 -4.22 4.64
CA ILE A 118 3.37 -5.17 5.38
C ILE A 118 3.99 -4.51 6.62
N GLY A 119 4.30 -3.21 6.55
CA GLY A 119 4.78 -2.45 7.69
C GLY A 119 3.76 -2.37 8.82
N ASP A 120 2.48 -2.21 8.50
CA ASP A 120 1.40 -2.21 9.50
C ASP A 120 1.32 -3.55 10.22
N LEU A 121 1.43 -4.65 9.49
CA LEU A 121 1.40 -6.00 10.06
C LEU A 121 2.62 -6.24 10.96
N ASN A 122 3.80 -5.83 10.51
CA ASN A 122 5.02 -5.98 11.28
C ASN A 122 4.97 -5.16 12.58
N LYS A 123 4.43 -3.95 12.52
CA LYS A 123 4.27 -3.11 13.69
C LYS A 123 3.31 -3.74 14.70
N ALA A 124 2.20 -4.31 14.25
CA ALA A 124 1.26 -5.00 15.12
C ALA A 124 1.88 -6.20 15.83
N ASP A 125 2.76 -6.94 15.15
CA ASP A 125 3.43 -8.11 15.71
C ASP A 125 4.57 -7.76 16.67
N HIS A 126 5.19 -6.58 16.53
CA HIS A 126 6.46 -6.26 17.17
C HIS A 126 6.38 -5.22 18.28
N ASP A 127 5.20 -4.92 18.80
CA ASP A 127 5.07 -3.95 19.89
C ASP A 127 5.97 -4.29 21.08
N GLY A 128 6.20 -5.59 21.35
CA GLY A 128 7.09 -6.05 22.43
C GLY A 128 8.57 -6.10 22.08
N GLN A 129 8.97 -5.82 20.82
CA GLN A 129 10.35 -5.90 20.36
C GLN A 129 10.97 -4.56 20.00
N ALA A 130 10.26 -3.47 20.29
CA ALA A 130 10.67 -2.12 19.89
C ALA A 130 12.07 -1.74 20.41
N GLU A 131 12.41 -2.13 21.65
CA GLU A 131 13.73 -1.83 22.24
C GLU A 131 14.86 -2.59 21.56
N THR A 132 14.61 -3.86 21.20
CA THR A 132 15.60 -4.67 20.49
C THR A 132 15.88 -4.08 19.11
N ILE A 133 14.85 -3.63 18.42
CA ILE A 133 14.99 -3.00 17.11
C ILE A 133 15.79 -1.71 17.22
N LYS A 134 15.50 -0.86 18.19
CA LYS A 134 16.28 0.37 18.45
C LYS A 134 17.75 0.08 18.71
N TYR A 135 18.02 -0.92 19.52
CA TYR A 135 19.39 -1.31 19.83
C TYR A 135 20.16 -1.73 18.58
N LEU A 136 19.56 -2.56 17.74
CA LEU A 136 20.18 -3.00 16.48
C LEU A 136 20.41 -1.84 15.53
N GLU A 137 19.46 -0.93 15.41
CA GLU A 137 19.60 0.25 14.56
C GLU A 137 20.78 1.13 14.96
N GLN A 138 21.05 1.28 16.26
CA GLN A 138 22.20 2.04 16.76
C GLN A 138 23.52 1.46 16.28
N PHE A 139 23.61 0.13 16.17
CA PHE A 139 24.83 -0.54 15.74
C PHE A 139 24.96 -0.68 14.22
N MET A 140 23.84 -0.60 13.51
CA MET A 140 23.81 -0.74 12.05
C MET A 140 23.93 0.59 11.33
N SER A 141 23.66 1.70 12.01
CA SER A 141 23.78 3.03 11.45
C SER A 141 25.24 3.45 11.39
N VAL A 142 25.92 3.04 10.36
CA VAL A 142 27.31 3.41 10.09
C VAL A 142 27.31 4.46 9.00
N THR A 143 27.66 5.66 9.35
CA THR A 143 27.84 6.75 8.40
C THR A 143 29.24 7.26 8.44
#